data_fd32f570eb6d22d59ff004b2e7279b2c
#
_entry.id   fd32f570eb6d22d59ff004b2e7279b2c
#
_cell.length_a   1.000
_cell.length_b   1.000
_cell.length_c   1.000
_cell.angle_alpha   90.00
_cell.angle_beta   90.00
_cell.angle_gamma   90.00
#
_symmetry.space_group_name_H-M   'P 1'
#
loop_
_entity.id
_entity.type
_entity.pdbx_description
1 polymer ?
#
loop_
_entity_poly.entity_id
_entity_poly.type
_entity_poly.pdbx_seq_one_letter_code
_entity_poly.pdbx_strand_id
1 'polypeptide(L)'
;MIKILCVEDNDDNFFVLHRRLTRAGYEVKVATNGLEGVEWAKTLQPDLIVMDLNLPKLNGWEATRRLKDQPETKHIPIIILSSHKEQASRDRALAAGCDAYHTKPADFHQLVEKIETLLKARAMPPPDASQ
;
A
#
# COMPACT_ATOMS: atom_id res chain seq x y z
N MET A 1 -13.33 5.14 -10.95
CA MET A 1 -12.77 5.73 -9.71
C MET A 1 -11.59 4.89 -9.24
N ILE A 2 -10.52 5.54 -8.84
CA ILE A 2 -9.32 4.85 -8.35
C ILE A 2 -9.61 4.23 -6.99
N LYS A 3 -9.30 2.95 -6.86
CA LYS A 3 -9.58 2.17 -5.66
C LYS A 3 -8.29 1.93 -4.88
N ILE A 4 -8.28 2.29 -3.59
CA ILE A 4 -7.15 2.07 -2.70
C ILE A 4 -7.57 1.11 -1.59
N LEU A 5 -6.78 0.07 -1.40
CA LEU A 5 -6.94 -0.86 -0.29
C LEU A 5 -5.99 -0.45 0.83
N CYS A 6 -6.53 -0.13 1.99
CA CYS A 6 -5.74 0.16 3.18
C CYS A 6 -5.76 -1.06 4.09
N VAL A 7 -4.60 -1.48 4.57
CA VAL A 7 -4.49 -2.60 5.50
C VAL A 7 -3.98 -2.03 6.82
N GLU A 8 -4.88 -1.89 7.79
CA GLU A 8 -4.63 -1.20 9.06
C GLU A 8 -5.53 -1.78 10.14
N ASP A 9 -4.97 -2.16 11.27
CA ASP A 9 -5.73 -2.75 12.37
C ASP A 9 -6.15 -1.75 13.46
N ASN A 10 -5.60 -0.54 13.44
CA ASN A 10 -5.93 0.49 14.42
C ASN A 10 -7.05 1.38 13.90
N ASP A 11 -8.18 1.39 14.62
CA ASP A 11 -9.38 2.11 14.20
C ASP A 11 -9.15 3.61 14.02
N ASP A 12 -8.37 4.23 14.91
CA ASP A 12 -8.11 5.67 14.84
C ASP A 12 -7.28 6.02 13.60
N ASN A 13 -6.21 5.25 13.36
CA ASN A 13 -5.37 5.45 12.17
C ASN A 13 -6.17 5.21 10.90
N PHE A 14 -6.97 4.16 10.90
CA PHE A 14 -7.84 3.80 9.79
C PHE A 14 -8.82 4.94 9.47
N PHE A 15 -9.48 5.47 10.50
CA PHE A 15 -10.49 6.52 10.32
C PHE A 15 -9.90 7.76 9.66
N VAL A 16 -8.74 8.20 10.13
CA VAL A 16 -8.07 9.39 9.59
C VAL A 16 -7.63 9.14 8.15
N LEU A 17 -7.01 7.99 7.90
CA LEU A 17 -6.52 7.63 6.56
C LEU A 17 -7.67 7.51 5.57
N HIS A 18 -8.74 6.81 5.95
CA HIS A 18 -9.93 6.66 5.11
C HIS A 18 -10.53 8.01 4.74
N ARG A 19 -10.70 8.88 5.74
CA ARG A 19 -11.29 10.20 5.53
C ARG A 19 -10.44 11.04 4.57
N ARG A 20 -9.13 11.06 4.78
CA ARG A 20 -8.23 11.87 3.96
C ARG A 20 -8.17 11.39 2.52
N LEU A 21 -8.07 10.09 2.33
CA LEU A 21 -8.00 9.53 0.98
C LEU A 21 -9.33 9.66 0.25
N THR A 22 -10.45 9.51 0.96
CA THR A 22 -11.76 9.71 0.37
C THR A 22 -11.92 11.16 -0.10
N ARG A 23 -11.45 12.12 0.70
CA ARG A 23 -11.48 13.53 0.31
C ARG A 23 -10.61 13.82 -0.91
N ALA A 24 -9.53 13.05 -1.07
CA ALA A 24 -8.66 13.20 -2.24
C ALA A 24 -9.27 12.60 -3.52
N GLY A 25 -10.45 11.99 -3.42
CA GLY A 25 -11.17 11.47 -4.58
C GLY A 25 -11.02 9.98 -4.82
N TYR A 26 -10.46 9.24 -3.87
CA TYR A 26 -10.27 7.79 -4.02
C TYR A 26 -11.41 7.00 -3.37
N GLU A 27 -11.69 5.83 -3.94
CA GLU A 27 -12.55 4.85 -3.29
C GLU A 27 -11.67 4.01 -2.36
N VAL A 28 -11.98 3.99 -1.07
CA VAL A 28 -11.13 3.36 -0.06
C VAL A 28 -11.82 2.16 0.54
N LYS A 29 -11.11 1.02 0.53
CA LYS A 29 -11.52 -0.19 1.23
C LYS A 29 -10.49 -0.50 2.30
N VAL A 30 -10.91 -1.12 3.40
CA VAL A 30 -10.01 -1.38 4.52
C VAL A 30 -10.06 -2.83 4.95
N ALA A 31 -8.87 -3.43 5.03
CA ALA A 31 -8.67 -4.72 5.65
C ALA A 31 -8.01 -4.51 7.01
N THR A 32 -8.35 -5.31 7.99
CA THR A 32 -7.92 -5.11 9.38
C THR A 32 -6.77 -6.01 9.81
N ASN A 33 -6.30 -6.89 8.94
CA ASN A 33 -5.12 -7.72 9.19
C ASN A 33 -4.47 -8.11 7.86
N GLY A 34 -3.26 -8.67 7.96
CA GLY A 34 -2.48 -8.99 6.76
C GLY A 34 -3.08 -10.08 5.89
N LEU A 35 -3.70 -11.10 6.51
CA LEU A 35 -4.34 -12.17 5.74
C LEU A 35 -5.51 -11.66 4.94
N GLU A 36 -6.36 -10.87 5.57
CA GLU A 36 -7.50 -10.24 4.91
C GLU A 36 -7.03 -9.32 3.79
N GLY A 37 -5.95 -8.57 4.05
CA GLY A 37 -5.36 -7.70 3.04
C GLY A 37 -4.94 -8.45 1.78
N VAL A 38 -4.28 -9.60 1.94
CA VAL A 38 -3.85 -10.42 0.81
C VAL A 38 -5.06 -10.94 0.03
N GLU A 39 -6.06 -11.46 0.74
CA GLU A 39 -7.27 -11.98 0.08
C GLU A 39 -8.04 -10.90 -0.65
N TRP A 40 -8.24 -9.75 -0.01
CA TRP A 40 -9.00 -8.66 -0.61
C TRP A 40 -8.30 -8.05 -1.80
N ALA A 41 -6.96 -8.04 -1.79
CA ALA A 41 -6.21 -7.56 -2.95
C ALA A 41 -6.49 -8.41 -4.19
N LYS A 42 -6.61 -9.72 -4.02
CA LYS A 42 -6.96 -10.62 -5.14
C LYS A 42 -8.37 -10.37 -5.65
N THR A 43 -9.32 -10.21 -4.73
CA THR A 43 -10.73 -10.07 -5.08
C THR A 43 -11.07 -8.69 -5.61
N LEU A 44 -10.59 -7.65 -4.93
CA LEU A 44 -10.94 -6.27 -5.26
C LEU A 44 -10.11 -5.69 -6.40
N GLN A 45 -8.91 -6.21 -6.61
CA GLN A 45 -7.97 -5.68 -7.60
C GLN A 45 -7.82 -4.16 -7.47
N PRO A 46 -7.37 -3.69 -6.30
CA PRO A 46 -7.21 -2.24 -6.11
C PRO A 46 -6.11 -1.68 -7.00
N ASP A 47 -6.16 -0.38 -7.21
CA ASP A 47 -5.13 0.31 -7.99
C ASP A 47 -3.86 0.53 -7.20
N LEU A 48 -3.96 0.54 -5.87
CA LEU A 48 -2.83 0.75 -4.98
C LEU A 48 -3.18 0.22 -3.58
N ILE A 49 -2.16 -0.22 -2.84
CA ILE A 49 -2.32 -0.70 -1.47
C ILE A 49 -1.47 0.15 -0.53
N VAL A 50 -2.07 0.61 0.57
CA VAL A 50 -1.37 1.23 1.68
C VAL A 50 -1.33 0.22 2.81
N MET A 51 -0.12 -0.24 3.16
CA MET A 51 0.09 -1.36 4.08
C MET A 51 0.78 -0.92 5.36
N ASP A 52 0.13 -1.14 6.50
CA ASP A 52 0.80 -0.97 7.78
C ASP A 52 1.73 -2.15 8.04
N LEU A 53 2.83 -1.91 8.75
CA LEU A 53 3.76 -2.99 9.11
C LEU A 53 3.30 -3.81 10.29
N ASN A 54 2.75 -3.16 11.31
CA ASN A 54 2.39 -3.82 12.57
C ASN A 54 0.96 -4.35 12.51
N LEU A 55 0.78 -5.47 11.82
CA LEU A 55 -0.53 -6.08 11.63
C LEU A 55 -0.62 -7.40 12.38
N PRO A 56 -1.81 -7.76 12.91
CA PRO A 56 -2.01 -9.09 13.47
C PRO A 56 -2.11 -10.14 12.35
N LYS A 57 -1.93 -11.39 12.72
CA LYS A 57 -2.04 -12.59 11.89
C LYS A 57 -0.94 -12.68 10.84
N LEU A 58 -0.73 -11.64 10.05
CA LEU A 58 0.31 -11.59 9.03
C LEU A 58 0.82 -10.16 8.98
N ASN A 59 2.09 -9.93 9.31
CA ASN A 59 2.64 -8.59 9.32
C ASN A 59 2.78 -8.01 7.91
N GLY A 60 3.00 -6.68 7.83
CA GLY A 60 3.04 -5.98 6.56
C GLY A 60 4.18 -6.39 5.63
N TRP A 61 5.34 -6.78 6.16
CA TRP A 61 6.44 -7.27 5.33
C TRP A 61 6.05 -8.56 4.62
N GLU A 62 5.51 -9.51 5.38
CA GLU A 62 5.13 -10.82 4.84
C GLU A 62 3.94 -10.69 3.89
N ALA A 63 2.96 -9.86 4.24
CA ALA A 63 1.83 -9.59 3.35
C ALA A 63 2.31 -9.01 2.02
N THR A 64 3.22 -8.05 2.07
CA THR A 64 3.80 -7.44 0.86
C THR A 64 4.53 -8.49 0.01
N ARG A 65 5.32 -9.34 0.65
CA ARG A 65 6.03 -10.41 -0.06
C ARG A 65 5.06 -11.34 -0.77
N ARG A 66 4.01 -11.77 -0.08
CA ARG A 66 3.00 -12.67 -0.68
C ARG A 66 2.31 -12.03 -1.86
N LEU A 67 1.96 -10.74 -1.74
CA LEU A 67 1.32 -10.01 -2.83
C LEU A 67 2.23 -9.90 -4.05
N LYS A 68 3.52 -9.64 -3.83
CA LYS A 68 4.48 -9.50 -4.92
C LYS A 68 4.88 -10.84 -5.54
N ASP A 69 4.66 -11.95 -4.84
CA ASP A 69 4.96 -13.29 -5.35
C ASP A 69 3.83 -13.89 -6.18
N GLN A 70 2.65 -13.28 -6.19
CA GLN A 70 1.48 -13.83 -6.88
C GLN A 70 1.18 -13.05 -8.15
N PRO A 71 0.95 -13.76 -9.28
CA PRO A 71 0.68 -13.08 -10.55
C PRO A 71 -0.55 -12.18 -10.52
N GLU A 72 -1.55 -12.51 -9.68
CA GLU A 72 -2.79 -11.73 -9.61
C GLU A 72 -2.60 -10.37 -8.94
N THR A 73 -1.55 -10.21 -8.12
CA THR A 73 -1.37 -9.01 -7.29
C THR A 73 -0.01 -8.35 -7.42
N LYS A 74 0.97 -9.00 -8.04
CA LYS A 74 2.33 -8.48 -8.10
C LYS A 74 2.44 -7.12 -8.79
N HIS A 75 1.50 -6.80 -9.67
CA HIS A 75 1.50 -5.54 -10.42
C HIS A 75 0.95 -4.37 -9.61
N ILE A 76 0.32 -4.63 -8.46
CA ILE A 76 -0.31 -3.58 -7.66
C ILE A 76 0.75 -2.85 -6.84
N PRO A 77 0.89 -1.51 -6.98
CA PRO A 77 1.85 -0.77 -6.18
C PRO A 77 1.48 -0.80 -4.70
N ILE A 78 2.49 -0.94 -3.85
CA ILE A 78 2.32 -1.02 -2.40
C ILE A 78 3.17 0.05 -1.73
N ILE A 79 2.52 0.88 -0.91
CA ILE A 79 3.20 1.83 -0.03
C ILE A 79 3.14 1.26 1.38
N ILE A 80 4.30 1.04 1.99
CA ILE A 80 4.36 0.63 3.39
C ILE A 80 4.36 1.87 4.27
N LEU A 81 3.44 1.89 5.24
CA LEU A 81 3.28 2.96 6.19
C LEU A 81 3.72 2.46 7.55
N SER A 82 4.73 3.09 8.17
CA SER A 82 5.34 2.57 9.39
C SER A 82 5.81 3.68 10.31
N SER A 83 5.77 3.42 11.63
CA SER A 83 6.38 4.30 12.61
C SER A 83 7.89 4.07 12.74
N HIS A 84 8.43 3.06 12.10
CA HIS A 84 9.86 2.74 12.15
C HIS A 84 10.65 3.61 11.17
N LYS A 85 11.60 4.37 11.69
CA LYS A 85 12.43 5.29 10.89
C LYS A 85 13.79 4.69 10.53
N GLU A 86 14.14 3.57 11.13
CA GLU A 86 15.44 2.95 10.95
C GLU A 86 15.65 2.49 9.51
N GLN A 87 16.86 2.67 9.02
CA GLN A 87 17.22 2.24 7.67
C GLN A 87 17.02 0.73 7.48
N ALA A 88 17.24 -0.07 8.51
CA ALA A 88 17.04 -1.51 8.45
C ALA A 88 15.58 -1.88 8.15
N SER A 89 14.63 -1.17 8.77
CA SER A 89 13.21 -1.40 8.51
C SER A 89 12.84 -1.02 7.08
N ARG A 90 13.38 0.09 6.61
CA ARG A 90 13.16 0.57 5.26
C ARG A 90 13.74 -0.41 4.23
N ASP A 91 14.95 -0.89 4.47
CA ASP A 91 15.61 -1.87 3.61
C ASP A 91 14.83 -3.18 3.55
N ARG A 92 14.31 -3.62 4.69
CA ARG A 92 13.50 -4.83 4.77
C ARG A 92 12.20 -4.69 3.97
N ALA A 93 11.58 -3.53 4.05
CA ALA A 93 10.35 -3.25 3.30
C ALA A 93 10.62 -3.28 1.78
N LEU A 94 11.71 -2.67 1.36
CA LEU A 94 12.10 -2.68 -0.05
C LEU A 94 12.44 -4.10 -0.52
N ALA A 95 13.14 -4.87 0.32
CA ALA A 95 13.46 -6.26 0.01
C ALA A 95 12.20 -7.13 -0.11
N ALA A 96 11.14 -6.79 0.61
CA ALA A 96 9.85 -7.49 0.50
C ALA A 96 9.10 -7.12 -0.78
N GLY A 97 9.54 -6.07 -1.47
CA GLY A 97 9.00 -5.67 -2.77
C GLY A 97 8.08 -4.46 -2.75
N CYS A 98 8.03 -3.69 -1.64
CA CYS A 98 7.20 -2.49 -1.64
C CYS A 98 7.72 -1.47 -2.62
N ASP A 99 6.82 -0.64 -3.13
CA ASP A 99 7.16 0.38 -4.13
C ASP A 99 7.54 1.71 -3.48
N ALA A 100 7.08 1.95 -2.26
CA ALA A 100 7.44 3.13 -1.49
C ALA A 100 7.31 2.86 0.00
N TYR A 101 8.02 3.65 0.80
CA TYR A 101 8.00 3.58 2.26
C TYR A 101 7.69 4.96 2.79
N HIS A 102 6.72 5.06 3.71
CA HIS A 102 6.32 6.32 4.29
C HIS A 102 6.28 6.20 5.81
N THR A 103 6.95 7.12 6.52
CA THR A 103 7.06 7.08 7.97
C THR A 103 5.88 7.78 8.64
N LYS A 104 5.33 7.17 9.68
CA LYS A 104 4.31 7.78 10.53
C LYS A 104 4.95 8.75 11.54
N PRO A 105 4.23 9.79 11.99
CA PRO A 105 2.89 10.17 11.58
C PRO A 105 2.87 10.62 10.13
N ALA A 106 1.82 10.23 9.41
CA ALA A 106 1.76 10.47 7.98
C ALA A 106 1.55 11.96 7.70
N ASP A 107 2.43 12.53 6.88
CA ASP A 107 2.14 13.78 6.22
C ASP A 107 1.25 13.42 5.03
N PHE A 108 -0.03 13.71 5.14
CA PHE A 108 -0.98 13.29 4.13
C PHE A 108 -0.75 13.91 2.78
N HIS A 109 -0.22 15.13 2.75
CA HIS A 109 0.14 15.77 1.49
C HIS A 109 1.22 14.97 0.77
N GLN A 110 2.28 14.60 1.49
CA GLN A 110 3.36 13.78 0.93
C GLN A 110 2.88 12.38 0.56
N LEU A 111 2.00 11.79 1.37
CA LEU A 111 1.45 10.47 1.08
C LEU A 111 0.64 10.50 -0.22
N VAL A 112 -0.22 11.49 -0.39
CA VAL A 112 -1.01 11.65 -1.61
C VAL A 112 -0.09 11.86 -2.82
N GLU A 113 0.99 12.62 -2.67
CA GLU A 113 1.97 12.79 -3.75
C GLU A 113 2.60 11.46 -4.16
N LYS A 114 2.97 10.62 -3.18
CA LYS A 114 3.53 9.29 -3.46
C LYS A 114 2.51 8.42 -4.17
N ILE A 115 1.26 8.45 -3.73
CA ILE A 115 0.18 7.71 -4.36
C ILE A 115 0.03 8.14 -5.82
N GLU A 116 -0.04 9.43 -6.06
CA GLU A 116 -0.19 9.95 -7.42
C GLU A 116 0.98 9.56 -8.31
N THR A 117 2.19 9.63 -7.79
CA THR A 117 3.39 9.27 -8.52
C THR A 117 3.35 7.79 -8.95
N LEU A 118 2.99 6.90 -8.01
CA LEU A 118 2.92 5.47 -8.31
C LEU A 118 1.79 5.14 -9.27
N LEU A 119 0.65 5.80 -9.15
CA LEU A 119 -0.47 5.58 -10.06
C LEU A 119 -0.13 6.03 -11.48
N LYS A 120 0.57 7.14 -11.63
CA LYS A 120 1.03 7.61 -12.93
C LYS A 120 2.04 6.65 -13.55
N ALA A 121 2.99 6.16 -12.75
CA ALA A 121 3.98 5.20 -13.22
C ALA A 121 3.33 3.90 -13.70
N ARG A 122 2.29 3.45 -12.98
CA ARG A 122 1.54 2.26 -13.35
C ARG A 122 0.74 2.45 -14.63
N ALA A 123 0.17 3.64 -14.82
CA ALA A 123 -0.63 3.94 -16.01
C ALA A 123 0.23 4.08 -17.28
N MET A 124 1.51 4.39 -17.12
CA MET A 124 2.42 4.53 -18.25
C MET A 124 3.02 3.18 -18.64
N PRO A 125 3.06 2.84 -19.93
CA PRO A 125 3.73 1.59 -20.32
C PRO A 125 5.23 1.69 -20.02
N PRO A 126 5.88 0.56 -19.65
CA PRO A 126 7.33 0.55 -19.49
C PRO A 126 8.02 0.98 -20.78
N PRO A 127 9.20 1.61 -20.70
CA PRO A 127 9.91 2.03 -21.90
C PRO A 127 10.11 0.91 -22.93
N ASP A 128 10.33 -0.32 -22.46
CA ASP A 128 10.54 -1.47 -23.32
C ASP A 128 9.28 -1.91 -24.06
N ALA A 129 8.11 -1.60 -23.52
CA ALA A 129 6.84 -2.00 -24.12
C ALA A 129 6.47 -1.16 -25.34
N SER A 130 7.13 -0.04 -25.54
CA SER A 130 6.85 0.85 -26.65
C SER A 130 7.60 0.47 -27.92
N GLN A 131 8.38 -0.59 -27.86
CA GLN A 131 9.19 -1.04 -29.00
C GLN A 131 8.57 -2.18 -29.78
#